data_730c3a1e4ccc19538e14d0260ad0977c
#
_entry.id   730c3a1e4ccc19538e14d0260ad0977c
#
_cell.length_a   1.000
_cell.length_b   1.000
_cell.length_c   1.000
_cell.angle_alpha   90.00
_cell.angle_beta   90.00
_cell.angle_gamma   90.00
#
_symmetry.space_group_name_H-M   'P 1'
#
loop_
_entity.id
_entity.type
_entity.pdbx_description
1 polymer ?
#
loop_
_entity_poly.entity_id
_entity_poly.type
_entity_poly.pdbx_seq_one_letter_code
_entity_poly.pdbx_strand_id
1 'polypeptide(L)'
;MATSKQNIVFIFADQQRNDVAGYAGDRVAITPHLDRIAEHGISFTNCVTSSPVCMTARTSIMTGLQIHQHGVWTVSNPELRHGQSHVRNIRDAGYRTGIVGKNHLWPHEGGDAREHANELLEWGWDTDL
;
A
#
# COMPACT_ATOMS: atom_id res chain seq x y z
N MET A 1 -7.61 32.11 0.42
CA MET A 1 -8.58 31.07 0.84
C MET A 1 -7.76 29.82 1.13
N ALA A 2 -7.82 29.29 2.35
CA ALA A 2 -7.17 28.03 2.63
C ALA A 2 -7.92 26.92 1.90
N THR A 3 -7.31 26.31 0.90
CA THR A 3 -7.85 25.10 0.26
C THR A 3 -7.88 24.00 1.30
N SER A 4 -9.07 23.49 1.64
CA SER A 4 -9.17 22.34 2.52
C SER A 4 -8.42 21.15 1.86
N LYS A 5 -7.51 20.52 2.61
CA LYS A 5 -6.82 19.32 2.14
C LYS A 5 -7.85 18.21 1.92
N GLN A 6 -7.75 17.53 0.79
CA GLN A 6 -8.61 16.38 0.50
C GLN A 6 -8.13 15.14 1.27
N ASN A 7 -9.06 14.34 1.77
CA ASN A 7 -8.73 13.03 2.33
C ASN A 7 -8.26 12.08 1.23
N ILE A 8 -7.27 11.26 1.56
CA ILE A 8 -6.70 10.25 0.66
C ILE A 8 -6.98 8.88 1.26
N VAL A 9 -7.64 8.00 0.51
CA VAL A 9 -7.86 6.61 0.89
C VAL A 9 -7.16 5.72 -0.13
N PHE A 10 -6.21 4.92 0.33
CA PHE A 10 -5.50 3.95 -0.48
C PHE A 10 -5.96 2.53 -0.11
N ILE A 11 -6.73 1.89 -1.00
CA ILE A 11 -7.22 0.53 -0.81
C ILE A 11 -6.31 -0.41 -1.58
N PHE A 12 -5.67 -1.33 -0.88
CA PHE A 12 -4.69 -2.26 -1.46
C PHE A 12 -5.13 -3.71 -1.24
N ALA A 13 -5.61 -4.34 -2.30
CA ALA A 13 -5.97 -5.76 -2.26
C ALA A 13 -4.72 -6.65 -2.28
N ASP A 14 -4.72 -7.69 -1.44
CA ASP A 14 -3.67 -8.71 -1.44
C ASP A 14 -4.01 -9.81 -2.46
N GLN A 15 -3.06 -10.14 -3.33
CA GLN A 15 -3.16 -11.25 -4.29
C GLN A 15 -4.40 -11.21 -5.22
N GLN A 16 -4.95 -10.06 -5.50
CA GLN A 16 -6.05 -9.93 -6.44
C GLN A 16 -5.53 -10.01 -7.89
N ARG A 17 -6.12 -10.88 -8.71
CA ARG A 17 -5.88 -10.91 -10.14
C ARG A 17 -6.57 -9.71 -10.80
N ASN A 18 -5.93 -9.13 -11.82
CA ASN A 18 -6.45 -7.97 -12.54
C ASN A 18 -7.68 -8.27 -13.40
N ASP A 19 -7.88 -9.54 -13.76
CA ASP A 19 -8.98 -10.02 -14.63
C ASP A 19 -10.19 -10.52 -13.83
N VAL A 20 -10.13 -10.55 -12.49
CA VAL A 20 -11.24 -11.01 -11.63
C VAL A 20 -11.98 -9.81 -11.05
N ALA A 21 -12.68 -9.08 -11.91
CA ALA A 21 -13.61 -8.01 -11.55
C ALA A 21 -14.58 -7.75 -12.71
N GLY A 22 -15.80 -7.28 -12.42
CA GLY A 22 -16.80 -6.97 -13.44
C GLY A 22 -16.31 -5.95 -14.46
N TYR A 23 -15.69 -4.85 -14.00
CA TYR A 23 -15.11 -3.83 -14.89
C TYR A 23 -13.98 -4.35 -15.78
N ALA A 24 -13.32 -5.44 -15.39
CA ALA A 24 -12.27 -6.10 -16.17
C ALA A 24 -12.81 -7.16 -17.14
N GLY A 25 -14.15 -7.36 -17.17
CA GLY A 25 -14.81 -8.27 -18.08
C GLY A 25 -15.10 -9.68 -17.52
N ASP A 26 -14.81 -9.92 -16.24
CA ASP A 26 -15.20 -11.17 -15.58
C ASP A 26 -16.72 -11.25 -15.45
N ARG A 27 -17.30 -12.39 -15.87
CA ARG A 27 -18.75 -12.61 -15.86
C ARG A 27 -19.25 -13.32 -14.61
N VAL A 28 -18.35 -13.79 -13.76
CA VAL A 28 -18.63 -14.56 -12.55
C VAL A 28 -18.43 -13.72 -11.31
N ALA A 29 -17.39 -12.88 -11.30
CA ALA A 29 -17.09 -11.99 -10.18
C ALA A 29 -18.15 -10.90 -10.03
N ILE A 30 -18.71 -10.79 -8.83
CA ILE A 30 -19.70 -9.76 -8.48
C ILE A 30 -18.98 -8.65 -7.70
N THR A 31 -18.59 -7.59 -8.39
CA THR A 31 -17.77 -6.50 -7.83
C THR A 31 -18.38 -5.10 -8.03
N PRO A 32 -19.66 -4.88 -7.65
CA PRO A 32 -20.41 -3.67 -8.02
C PRO A 32 -19.78 -2.38 -7.51
N HIS A 33 -19.08 -2.43 -6.38
CA HIS A 33 -18.42 -1.25 -5.82
C HIS A 33 -17.12 -0.90 -6.56
N LEU A 34 -16.33 -1.90 -6.96
CA LEU A 34 -15.14 -1.70 -7.79
C LEU A 34 -15.53 -1.24 -9.19
N ASP A 35 -16.57 -1.84 -9.77
CA ASP A 35 -17.11 -1.48 -11.08
C ASP A 35 -17.55 -0.01 -11.09
N ARG A 36 -18.24 0.42 -10.03
CA ARG A 36 -18.65 1.83 -9.87
C ARG A 36 -17.45 2.78 -9.73
N ILE A 37 -16.38 2.38 -9.04
CA ILE A 37 -15.16 3.19 -8.95
C ILE A 37 -14.50 3.30 -10.33
N ALA A 38 -14.43 2.21 -11.08
CA ALA A 38 -13.87 2.19 -12.43
C ALA A 38 -14.70 3.04 -13.41
N GLU A 39 -16.03 3.05 -13.28
CA GLU A 39 -16.95 3.85 -14.10
C GLU A 39 -16.78 5.36 -13.90
N HIS A 40 -16.52 5.80 -12.65
CA HIS A 40 -16.43 7.21 -12.29
C HIS A 40 -15.00 7.73 -12.16
N GLY A 41 -14.02 6.85 -12.26
CA GLY A 41 -12.60 7.14 -12.08
C GLY A 41 -11.76 6.81 -13.32
N ILE A 42 -10.52 6.41 -13.05
CA ILE A 42 -9.57 6.01 -14.09
C ILE A 42 -9.13 4.57 -13.82
N SER A 43 -9.27 3.70 -14.81
CA SER A 43 -8.76 2.33 -14.76
C SER A 43 -7.46 2.21 -15.56
N PHE A 44 -6.39 1.77 -14.92
CA PHE A 44 -5.09 1.57 -15.55
C PHE A 44 -4.95 0.11 -16.00
N THR A 45 -5.15 -0.17 -17.28
CA THR A 45 -5.15 -1.53 -17.84
C THR A 45 -3.77 -2.17 -17.91
N ASN A 46 -2.70 -1.36 -17.93
CA ASN A 46 -1.31 -1.81 -18.03
C ASN A 46 -0.50 -1.49 -16.76
N CYS A 47 -1.16 -1.47 -15.60
CA CYS A 47 -0.48 -1.32 -14.32
C CYS A 47 0.11 -2.66 -13.87
N VAL A 48 1.41 -2.67 -13.60
CA VAL A 48 2.13 -3.87 -13.18
C VAL A 48 2.78 -3.69 -11.82
N THR A 49 2.83 -4.75 -11.03
CA THR A 49 3.57 -4.76 -9.76
C THR A 49 5.05 -5.02 -10.01
N SER A 50 5.90 -4.46 -9.14
CA SER A 50 7.35 -4.70 -9.17
C SER A 50 7.73 -6.15 -8.82
N SER A 51 6.86 -6.86 -8.10
CA SER A 51 7.08 -8.23 -7.63
C SER A 51 5.76 -8.95 -7.36
N PRO A 52 5.69 -10.28 -7.57
CA PRO A 52 4.57 -11.09 -7.09
C PRO A 52 4.65 -11.38 -5.58
N VAL A 53 5.77 -11.07 -4.92
CA VAL A 53 5.98 -11.30 -3.49
C VAL A 53 5.46 -10.11 -2.68
N CYS A 54 4.57 -10.38 -1.73
CA CYS A 54 3.82 -9.37 -1.01
C CYS A 54 4.70 -8.33 -0.28
N MET A 55 5.69 -8.74 0.51
CA MET A 55 6.58 -7.82 1.22
C MET A 55 7.37 -6.95 0.24
N THR A 56 7.93 -7.55 -0.79
CA THR A 56 8.71 -6.87 -1.83
C THR A 56 7.88 -5.83 -2.57
N ALA A 57 6.67 -6.21 -3.02
CA ALA A 57 5.76 -5.29 -3.71
C ALA A 57 5.32 -4.15 -2.80
N ARG A 58 4.98 -4.44 -1.54
CA ARG A 58 4.57 -3.42 -0.54
C ARG A 58 5.71 -2.45 -0.22
N THR A 59 6.93 -2.95 -0.09
CA THR A 59 8.11 -2.10 0.09
C THR A 59 8.32 -1.18 -1.12
N SER A 60 8.19 -1.69 -2.34
CA SER A 60 8.27 -0.85 -3.55
C SER A 60 7.21 0.24 -3.56
N ILE A 61 5.97 -0.08 -3.19
CA ILE A 61 4.87 0.89 -3.11
C ILE A 61 5.18 1.95 -2.04
N MET A 62 5.61 1.52 -0.85
CA MET A 62 5.88 2.43 0.26
C MET A 62 7.04 3.38 0.00
N THR A 63 8.09 2.89 -0.64
CA THR A 63 9.32 3.66 -0.88
C THR A 63 9.34 4.38 -2.23
N GLY A 64 8.53 3.92 -3.20
CA GLY A 64 8.64 4.36 -4.60
C GLY A 64 9.91 3.84 -5.29
N LEU A 65 10.62 2.87 -4.69
CA LEU A 65 11.87 2.33 -5.21
C LEU A 65 11.67 0.98 -5.90
N GLN A 66 12.53 0.68 -6.84
CA GLN A 66 12.62 -0.66 -7.44
C GLN A 66 13.30 -1.65 -6.47
N ILE A 67 13.09 -2.94 -6.67
CA ILE A 67 13.59 -4.02 -5.80
C ILE A 67 15.09 -3.93 -5.56
N HIS A 68 15.87 -3.72 -6.61
CA HIS A 68 17.33 -3.60 -6.51
C HIS A 68 17.80 -2.37 -5.73
N GLN A 69 16.96 -1.35 -5.60
CA GLN A 69 17.24 -0.12 -4.85
C GLN A 69 16.91 -0.28 -3.37
N HIS A 70 15.73 -0.79 -3.03
CA HIS A 70 15.36 -0.99 -1.62
C HIS A 70 15.92 -2.28 -1.01
N GLY A 71 16.32 -3.27 -1.83
CA GLY A 71 17.01 -4.48 -1.39
C GLY A 71 16.17 -5.55 -0.72
N VAL A 72 14.86 -5.38 -0.63
CA VAL A 72 13.94 -6.38 -0.08
C VAL A 72 13.49 -7.33 -1.18
N TRP A 73 14.06 -8.54 -1.22
CA TRP A 73 13.82 -9.52 -2.29
C TRP A 73 12.76 -10.55 -1.95
N THR A 74 12.54 -10.78 -0.65
CA THR A 74 11.69 -11.84 -0.14
C THR A 74 11.15 -11.47 1.24
N VAL A 75 10.22 -12.27 1.77
CA VAL A 75 9.60 -12.08 3.08
C VAL A 75 10.56 -12.34 4.26
N SER A 76 11.70 -12.96 4.03
CA SER A 76 12.70 -13.29 5.05
C SER A 76 13.90 -12.33 5.09
N ASN A 77 13.97 -11.35 4.19
CA ASN A 77 15.04 -10.35 4.20
C ASN A 77 14.46 -8.92 4.29
N PRO A 78 14.32 -8.41 5.52
CA PRO A 78 13.69 -7.13 5.79
C PRO A 78 14.65 -5.95 5.80
N GLU A 79 15.92 -6.11 5.46
CA GLU A 79 16.87 -5.01 5.45
C GLU A 79 16.49 -3.96 4.40
N LEU A 80 15.73 -3.00 4.83
CA LEU A 80 15.40 -1.83 4.04
C LEU A 80 16.65 -0.95 3.92
N ARG A 81 17.15 -0.79 2.71
CA ARG A 81 18.36 0.02 2.47
C ARG A 81 18.13 1.53 2.49
N HIS A 82 16.87 1.95 2.30
CA HIS A 82 16.54 3.36 2.22
C HIS A 82 15.26 3.66 3.01
N GLY A 83 15.37 4.57 3.96
CA GLY A 83 14.28 4.94 4.87
C GLY A 83 13.25 5.93 4.30
N GLN A 84 13.13 6.06 2.97
CA GLN A 84 12.12 6.94 2.40
C GLN A 84 10.73 6.27 2.38
N SER A 85 9.70 7.07 2.63
CA SER A 85 8.31 6.64 2.60
C SER A 85 7.41 7.76 2.10
N HIS A 86 6.53 7.44 1.14
CA HIS A 86 5.54 8.41 0.69
C HIS A 86 4.55 8.78 1.80
N VAL A 87 4.27 7.87 2.72
CA VAL A 87 3.42 8.12 3.89
C VAL A 87 4.03 9.17 4.80
N ARG A 88 5.35 9.08 5.06
CA ARG A 88 6.08 10.11 5.82
C ARG A 88 5.98 11.47 5.13
N ASN A 89 6.14 11.52 3.82
CA ASN A 89 6.00 12.77 3.07
C ASN A 89 4.59 13.37 3.19
N ILE A 90 3.55 12.52 3.18
CA ILE A 90 2.16 12.93 3.37
C ILE A 90 1.95 13.44 4.80
N ARG A 91 2.46 12.75 5.80
CA ARG A 91 2.42 13.19 7.20
C ARG A 91 3.13 14.54 7.39
N ASP A 92 4.33 14.69 6.84
CA ASP A 92 5.12 15.92 6.92
C ASP A 92 4.44 17.08 6.19
N ALA A 93 3.57 16.80 5.20
CA ALA A 93 2.67 17.77 4.60
C ALA A 93 1.45 18.10 5.49
N GLY A 94 1.37 17.56 6.72
CA GLY A 94 0.38 17.86 7.73
C GLY A 94 -0.93 17.07 7.58
N TYR A 95 -0.88 15.86 7.04
CA TYR A 95 -1.97 14.90 7.12
C TYR A 95 -1.82 14.02 8.37
N ARG A 96 -2.93 13.55 8.91
CA ARG A 96 -2.93 12.35 9.77
C ARG A 96 -2.91 11.12 8.88
N THR A 97 -2.12 10.13 9.26
CA THR A 97 -1.89 8.93 8.48
C THR A 97 -2.28 7.70 9.29
N GLY A 98 -3.03 6.80 8.71
CA GLY A 98 -3.48 5.59 9.39
C GLY A 98 -3.35 4.36 8.47
N ILE A 99 -3.14 3.20 9.07
CA ILE A 99 -3.08 1.92 8.37
C ILE A 99 -4.00 0.91 9.04
N VAL A 100 -4.72 0.15 8.21
CA VAL A 100 -5.60 -0.92 8.68
C VAL A 100 -5.33 -2.18 7.84
N GLY A 101 -5.17 -3.31 8.50
CA GLY A 101 -4.97 -4.59 7.86
C GLY A 101 -3.50 -4.93 7.62
N LYS A 102 -3.24 -5.77 6.60
CA LYS A 102 -1.91 -6.30 6.30
C LYS A 102 -0.96 -5.21 5.79
N ASN A 103 0.09 -4.92 6.54
CA ASN A 103 1.17 -4.02 6.12
C ASN A 103 2.37 -4.78 5.50
N HIS A 104 2.89 -5.82 6.18
CA HIS A 104 3.99 -6.68 5.74
C HIS A 104 5.27 -5.90 5.39
N LEU A 105 5.58 -4.87 6.18
CA LEU A 105 6.74 -3.98 5.99
C LEU A 105 7.94 -4.34 6.86
N TRP A 106 7.77 -5.34 7.74
CA TRP A 106 8.82 -5.96 8.56
C TRP A 106 8.59 -7.47 8.62
N PRO A 107 9.59 -8.27 9.08
CA PRO A 107 9.43 -9.71 9.24
C PRO A 107 8.29 -9.98 10.21
N HIS A 108 7.31 -10.73 9.74
CA HIS A 108 6.14 -11.08 10.52
C HIS A 108 6.27 -12.52 11.01
N GLU A 109 6.48 -12.68 12.30
CA GLU A 109 6.22 -13.94 12.98
C GLU A 109 4.80 -13.99 13.61
N GLY A 110 3.91 -13.10 13.14
CA GLY A 110 2.62 -12.84 13.75
C GLY A 110 2.73 -11.75 14.82
N GLY A 111 1.66 -11.08 15.12
CA GLY A 111 1.65 -10.04 16.14
C GLY A 111 0.67 -8.92 15.81
N ASP A 112 0.34 -8.16 16.82
CA ASP A 112 -0.49 -6.97 16.69
C ASP A 112 0.38 -5.80 16.17
N ALA A 113 -0.09 -5.07 15.16
CA ALA A 113 0.62 -3.90 14.64
C ALA A 113 0.92 -2.85 15.72
N ARG A 114 0.14 -2.82 16.80
CA ARG A 114 0.38 -1.95 17.96
C ARG A 114 1.66 -2.29 18.73
N GLU A 115 2.15 -3.52 18.64
CA GLU A 115 3.42 -3.95 19.23
C GLU A 115 4.62 -3.43 18.43
N HIS A 116 4.37 -2.95 17.21
CA HIS A 116 5.36 -2.41 16.26
C HIS A 116 5.20 -0.90 16.06
N ALA A 117 4.84 -0.17 17.10
CA ALA A 117 4.58 1.27 17.04
C ALA A 117 5.78 2.09 16.52
N ASN A 118 7.01 1.70 16.89
CA ASN A 118 8.22 2.38 16.42
C ASN A 118 8.43 2.21 14.92
N GLU A 119 8.26 1.00 14.41
CA GLU A 119 8.35 0.68 12.98
C GLU A 119 7.28 1.42 12.19
N LEU A 120 6.05 1.48 12.72
CA LEU A 120 4.97 2.26 12.10
C LEU A 120 5.33 3.74 12.01
N LEU A 121 5.85 4.34 13.09
CA LEU A 121 6.28 5.72 13.10
C LEU A 121 7.43 5.99 12.12
N GLU A 122 8.38 5.05 12.02
CA GLU A 122 9.48 5.13 11.04
C GLU A 122 8.97 5.16 9.60
N TRP A 123 7.92 4.42 9.30
CA TRP A 123 7.25 4.44 8.01
C TRP A 123 6.39 5.69 7.78
N GLY A 124 6.04 6.41 8.82
CA GLY A 124 5.26 7.64 8.75
C GLY A 124 3.80 7.48 9.16
N TRP A 125 3.42 6.34 9.74
CA TRP A 125 2.07 6.12 10.25
C TRP A 125 1.91 6.73 11.64
N ASP A 126 0.77 7.35 11.90
CA ASP A 126 0.41 7.78 13.24
C ASP A 126 -0.09 6.57 14.05
N THR A 127 0.30 6.48 15.31
CA THR A 127 0.01 5.34 16.19
C THR A 127 -1.09 5.61 17.21
N ASP A 128 -1.64 6.81 17.21
CA ASP A 128 -2.68 7.28 18.09
C ASP A 128 -4.10 7.31 17.47
N LEU A 129 -4.33 6.40 16.52
CA LEU A 129 -5.59 6.27 15.78
C LEU A 129 -6.59 5.36 16.47
#